data_461c316f74b08ac2535fbee963129ffc
#
_entry.id   461c316f74b08ac2535fbee963129ffc
#
_cell.length_a   1.000
_cell.length_b   1.000
_cell.length_c   1.000
_cell.angle_alpha   90.00
_cell.angle_beta   90.00
_cell.angle_gamma   90.00
#
_symmetry.space_group_name_H-M   'P 1'
#
loop_
_entity.id
_entity.type
_entity.pdbx_description
1 polymer ?
#
loop_
_entity_poly.entity_id
_entity_poly.type
_entity_poly.pdbx_seq_one_letter_code
_entity_poly.pdbx_strand_id
1 'polypeptide(L)'
;YMCEDLVKKLVKSGDVQCVFLFSGTDAGFDFIDKKSRFTDGTELQNIVDNYKRINDYNKVAPKKDQIKARSMVIIDDMAPMLKTKAFNILEELSVNGRHFAYPPACLHFMILCQSLTKIPRVVRLNADNIFMNTISSSGEREMIMDECMYILASDIKGKRAAKQLYHDIVSSAPFVFLCIECHRQNVTKYADYLKTYV
;
A
#
# COMPACT_ATOMS: atom_id res chain seq x y z
N TYR A 1 15.43 -0.85 -3.77
CA TYR A 1 15.36 -2.15 -4.07
C TYR A 1 14.01 -2.84 -4.39
N MET A 2 13.42 -3.83 -3.63
CA MET A 2 12.20 -4.56 -4.08
C MET A 2 11.05 -3.61 -4.46
N CYS A 3 10.71 -2.65 -3.61
CA CYS A 3 9.62 -1.70 -3.90
C CYS A 3 9.93 -0.82 -5.11
N GLU A 4 11.18 -0.37 -5.23
CA GLU A 4 11.64 0.41 -6.37
C GLU A 4 11.53 -0.38 -7.68
N ASP A 5 11.96 -1.64 -7.69
CA ASP A 5 11.87 -2.53 -8.85
C ASP A 5 10.41 -2.84 -9.22
N LEU A 6 9.54 -3.01 -8.22
CA LEU A 6 8.11 -3.18 -8.45
C LEU A 6 7.51 -1.94 -9.14
N VAL A 7 7.81 -0.74 -8.63
CA VAL A 7 7.31 0.52 -9.22
C VAL A 7 7.85 0.70 -10.64
N LYS A 8 9.14 0.44 -10.88
CA LYS A 8 9.72 0.48 -12.23
C LYS A 8 9.01 -0.47 -13.20
N LYS A 9 8.67 -1.69 -12.76
CA LYS A 9 7.90 -2.63 -13.56
C LYS A 9 6.51 -2.12 -13.90
N LEU A 10 5.78 -1.54 -12.92
CA LEU A 10 4.45 -0.98 -13.13
C LEU A 10 4.45 0.24 -14.06
N VAL A 11 5.48 1.07 -13.99
CA VAL A 11 5.67 2.18 -14.93
C VAL A 11 5.99 1.66 -16.33
N LYS A 12 6.87 0.67 -16.45
CA LYS A 12 7.26 0.09 -17.74
C LYS A 12 6.11 -0.64 -18.43
N SER A 13 5.23 -1.31 -17.67
CA SER A 13 4.03 -1.96 -18.23
C SER A 13 2.94 -0.95 -18.65
N GLY A 14 3.02 0.30 -18.19
CA GLY A 14 2.00 1.33 -18.39
C GLY A 14 0.82 1.21 -17.42
N ASP A 15 0.91 0.35 -16.41
CA ASP A 15 -0.09 0.25 -15.35
C ASP A 15 -0.08 1.48 -14.44
N VAL A 16 1.07 2.14 -14.35
CA VAL A 16 1.26 3.44 -13.70
C VAL A 16 1.92 4.39 -14.69
N GLN A 17 1.33 5.58 -14.86
CA GLN A 17 1.81 6.61 -15.79
C GLN A 17 2.56 7.73 -15.07
N CYS A 18 2.21 7.99 -13.82
CA CYS A 18 2.80 9.03 -13.00
C CYS A 18 3.02 8.51 -11.58
N VAL A 19 4.17 8.86 -10.99
CA VAL A 19 4.51 8.50 -9.62
C VAL A 19 4.77 9.78 -8.83
N PHE A 20 4.11 9.92 -7.68
CA PHE A 20 4.32 10.98 -6.71
C PHE A 20 5.01 10.37 -5.48
N LEU A 21 6.16 10.90 -5.11
CA LEU A 21 6.93 10.46 -3.96
C LEU A 21 6.84 11.47 -2.83
N PHE A 22 6.38 11.03 -1.68
CA PHE A 22 6.46 11.74 -0.41
C PHE A 22 7.53 11.06 0.44
N SER A 23 8.65 11.73 0.68
CA SER A 23 9.76 11.16 1.44
C SER A 23 10.42 12.20 2.32
N GLY A 24 10.74 11.80 3.55
CA GLY A 24 11.54 12.60 4.48
C GLY A 24 13.04 12.58 4.15
N THR A 25 13.46 11.79 3.18
CA THR A 25 14.86 11.63 2.76
C THR A 25 15.00 11.77 1.24
N ASP A 26 16.17 12.19 0.78
CA ASP A 26 16.48 12.28 -0.65
C ASP A 26 16.94 10.93 -1.25
N ALA A 27 16.99 9.87 -0.44
CA ALA A 27 17.53 8.58 -0.85
C ALA A 27 16.45 7.70 -1.51
N GLY A 28 16.81 7.03 -2.58
CA GLY A 28 15.93 6.08 -3.28
C GLY A 28 15.01 6.72 -4.31
N PHE A 29 14.44 5.85 -5.16
CA PHE A 29 13.50 6.25 -6.21
C PHE A 29 14.03 7.31 -7.18
N ASP A 30 15.33 7.30 -7.51
CA ASP A 30 16.00 8.33 -8.33
C ASP A 30 15.42 8.48 -9.74
N PHE A 31 14.66 7.51 -10.22
CA PHE A 31 13.97 7.56 -11.50
C PHE A 31 12.69 8.44 -11.48
N ILE A 32 12.23 8.89 -10.30
CA ILE A 32 11.06 9.77 -10.18
C ILE A 32 11.52 11.22 -10.40
N ASP A 33 10.79 11.96 -11.25
CA ASP A 33 11.07 13.37 -11.52
C ASP A 33 11.04 14.20 -10.21
N LYS A 34 11.99 15.09 -10.05
CA LYS A 34 12.10 15.99 -8.89
C LYS A 34 10.82 16.81 -8.65
N LYS A 35 10.08 17.14 -9.70
CA LYS A 35 8.79 17.85 -9.61
C LYS A 35 7.69 17.03 -8.95
N SER A 36 7.84 15.72 -8.91
CA SER A 36 6.92 14.78 -8.31
C SER A 36 7.39 14.26 -6.95
N ARG A 37 8.39 14.91 -6.34
CA ARG A 37 8.94 14.61 -5.01
C ARG A 37 8.56 15.68 -4.01
N PHE A 38 8.03 15.28 -2.88
CA PHE A 38 7.55 16.15 -1.81
C PHE A 38 8.14 15.72 -0.47
N THR A 39 8.48 16.69 0.37
CA THR A 39 9.05 16.45 1.71
C THR A 39 7.99 16.51 2.82
N ASP A 40 6.79 16.91 2.49
CA ASP A 40 5.65 16.95 3.41
C ASP A 40 4.35 16.51 2.72
N GLY A 41 3.26 16.37 3.48
CA GLY A 41 1.99 15.86 2.97
C GLY A 41 1.05 16.93 2.37
N THR A 42 1.46 18.19 2.23
CA THR A 42 0.55 19.27 1.83
C THR A 42 0.01 19.11 0.42
N GLU A 43 0.84 18.58 -0.50
CA GLU A 43 0.42 18.32 -1.89
C GLU A 43 -0.47 17.09 -2.05
N LEU A 44 -0.54 16.21 -1.05
CA LEU A 44 -1.34 14.99 -1.13
C LEU A 44 -2.83 15.31 -1.33
N GLN A 45 -3.35 16.32 -0.64
CA GLN A 45 -4.72 16.77 -0.80
C GLN A 45 -5.00 17.25 -2.23
N ASN A 46 -4.08 18.02 -2.80
CA ASN A 46 -4.20 18.53 -4.18
C ASN A 46 -4.24 17.39 -5.21
N ILE A 47 -3.39 16.38 -5.03
CA ILE A 47 -3.38 15.18 -5.89
C ILE A 47 -4.74 14.48 -5.81
N VAL A 48 -5.25 14.25 -4.62
CA VAL A 48 -6.54 13.59 -4.41
C VAL A 48 -7.69 14.40 -4.99
N ASP A 49 -7.71 15.71 -4.77
CA ASP A 49 -8.77 16.58 -5.29
C ASP A 49 -8.77 16.64 -6.83
N ASN A 50 -7.61 16.57 -7.47
CA ASN A 50 -7.52 16.40 -8.91
C ASN A 50 -8.12 15.07 -9.38
N TYR A 51 -7.89 13.97 -8.66
CA TYR A 51 -8.51 12.68 -8.97
C TYR A 51 -10.02 12.69 -8.76
N LYS A 52 -10.53 13.36 -7.72
CA LYS A 52 -11.98 13.58 -7.53
C LYS A 52 -12.58 14.30 -8.75
N ARG A 53 -11.94 15.37 -9.23
CA ARG A 53 -12.38 16.10 -10.44
C ARG A 53 -12.36 15.24 -11.70
N ILE A 54 -11.30 14.46 -11.91
CA ILE A 54 -11.21 13.50 -13.03
C ILE A 54 -12.36 12.47 -12.93
N ASN A 55 -12.61 11.96 -11.74
CA ASN A 55 -13.68 11.00 -11.50
C ASN A 55 -15.06 11.60 -11.82
N ASP A 56 -15.34 12.82 -11.37
CA ASP A 56 -16.60 13.50 -11.64
C ASP A 56 -16.78 13.79 -13.13
N TYR A 57 -15.72 14.19 -13.82
CA TYR A 57 -15.74 14.31 -15.28
C TYR A 57 -16.02 12.97 -15.95
N ASN A 58 -15.32 11.90 -15.56
CA ASN A 58 -15.47 10.57 -16.18
C ASN A 58 -16.86 9.96 -16.00
N LYS A 59 -17.57 10.30 -14.92
CA LYS A 59 -18.97 9.82 -14.70
C LYS A 59 -19.94 10.30 -15.77
N VAL A 60 -19.70 11.49 -16.34
CA VAL A 60 -20.59 12.12 -17.32
C VAL A 60 -20.04 12.11 -18.75
N ALA A 61 -18.75 11.94 -18.91
CA ALA A 61 -18.08 11.95 -20.20
C ALA A 61 -18.37 10.65 -20.99
N PRO A 62 -18.56 10.74 -22.31
CA PRO A 62 -18.59 9.54 -23.18
C PRO A 62 -17.32 8.70 -23.02
N LYS A 63 -17.44 7.38 -23.14
CA LYS A 63 -16.29 6.45 -22.92
C LYS A 63 -15.02 6.81 -23.68
N LYS A 64 -15.16 7.33 -24.91
CA LYS A 64 -14.03 7.74 -25.75
C LYS A 64 -13.29 8.97 -25.23
N ASP A 65 -13.97 9.83 -24.45
CA ASP A 65 -13.45 11.11 -23.96
C ASP A 65 -13.02 11.00 -22.48
N GLN A 66 -13.18 9.83 -21.84
CA GLN A 66 -12.79 9.61 -20.45
C GLN A 66 -11.27 9.71 -20.25
N ILE A 67 -10.87 10.38 -19.18
CA ILE A 67 -9.46 10.56 -18.80
C ILE A 67 -8.94 9.25 -18.17
N LYS A 68 -7.88 8.68 -18.77
CA LYS A 68 -7.22 7.45 -18.31
C LYS A 68 -5.99 7.78 -17.47
N ALA A 69 -6.18 8.51 -16.38
CA ALA A 69 -5.09 8.83 -15.45
C ALA A 69 -4.83 7.63 -14.52
N ARG A 70 -3.61 7.09 -14.55
CA ARG A 70 -3.17 6.01 -13.66
C ARG A 70 -1.91 6.46 -12.92
N SER A 71 -2.04 6.75 -11.64
CA SER A 71 -0.92 7.23 -10.83
C SER A 71 -0.72 6.41 -9.58
N MET A 72 0.48 6.51 -9.03
CA MET A 72 0.86 5.93 -7.75
C MET A 72 1.41 7.02 -6.83
N VAL A 73 0.93 7.04 -5.61
CA VAL A 73 1.51 7.81 -4.51
C VAL A 73 2.34 6.87 -3.66
N ILE A 74 3.60 7.18 -3.49
CA ILE A 74 4.53 6.48 -2.59
C ILE A 74 4.79 7.39 -1.40
N ILE A 75 4.63 6.85 -0.20
CA ILE A 75 4.95 7.52 1.06
C ILE A 75 6.06 6.70 1.71
N ASP A 76 7.26 7.25 1.75
CA ASP A 76 8.47 6.55 2.19
C ASP A 76 9.10 7.26 3.39
N ASP A 77 9.31 6.48 4.46
CA ASP A 77 9.94 6.90 5.73
C ASP A 77 9.31 8.16 6.38
N MET A 78 8.02 8.38 6.16
CA MET A 78 7.26 9.48 6.76
C MET A 78 6.39 9.04 7.95
N ALA A 79 6.72 7.93 8.58
CA ALA A 79 5.95 7.34 9.68
C ALA A 79 5.56 8.32 10.80
N PRO A 80 6.43 9.25 11.27
CA PRO A 80 6.04 10.26 12.27
C PRO A 80 4.94 11.21 11.80
N MET A 81 4.85 11.44 10.49
CA MET A 81 3.93 12.43 9.90
C MET A 81 2.58 11.82 9.51
N LEU A 82 2.47 10.48 9.38
CA LEU A 82 1.25 9.81 8.91
C LEU A 82 0.00 10.06 9.78
N LYS A 83 0.19 10.50 11.02
CA LYS A 83 -0.89 10.88 11.96
C LYS A 83 -1.10 12.39 12.06
N THR A 84 -0.48 13.18 11.22
CA THR A 84 -0.64 14.63 11.18
C THR A 84 -1.77 15.03 10.23
N LYS A 85 -2.25 16.28 10.36
CA LYS A 85 -3.31 16.82 9.50
C LYS A 85 -3.00 16.71 8.00
N ALA A 86 -1.72 16.84 7.62
CA ALA A 86 -1.28 16.74 6.23
C ALA A 86 -1.59 15.37 5.59
N PHE A 87 -1.68 14.32 6.40
CA PHE A 87 -1.97 12.96 5.94
C PHE A 87 -3.36 12.43 6.33
N ASN A 88 -4.23 13.25 6.96
CA ASN A 88 -5.60 12.82 7.33
C ASN A 88 -6.40 12.28 6.13
N ILE A 89 -6.12 12.80 4.94
CA ILE A 89 -6.75 12.32 3.70
C ILE A 89 -6.51 10.82 3.44
N LEU A 90 -5.45 10.22 3.98
CA LEU A 90 -5.19 8.78 3.84
C LEU A 90 -6.27 7.92 4.49
N GLU A 91 -6.82 8.36 5.62
CA GLU A 91 -7.91 7.64 6.28
C GLU A 91 -9.18 7.68 5.43
N GLU A 92 -9.53 8.85 4.88
CA GLU A 92 -10.66 9.00 3.96
C GLU A 92 -10.45 8.14 2.70
N LEU A 93 -9.26 8.16 2.12
CA LEU A 93 -8.91 7.38 0.94
C LEU A 93 -8.96 5.89 1.18
N SER A 94 -8.50 5.42 2.34
CA SER A 94 -8.50 3.99 2.65
C SER A 94 -9.93 3.42 2.74
N VAL A 95 -10.89 4.22 3.17
CA VAL A 95 -12.30 3.81 3.27
C VAL A 95 -13.05 4.04 1.94
N ASN A 96 -12.82 5.19 1.32
CA ASN A 96 -13.61 5.68 0.19
C ASN A 96 -12.84 5.71 -1.14
N GLY A 97 -11.56 5.28 -1.16
CA GLY A 97 -10.66 5.46 -2.32
C GLY A 97 -11.21 4.91 -3.62
N ARG A 98 -11.92 3.78 -3.57
CA ARG A 98 -12.63 3.21 -4.74
C ARG A 98 -13.69 4.13 -5.34
N HIS A 99 -14.15 5.13 -4.60
CA HIS A 99 -15.11 6.12 -5.06
C HIS A 99 -14.45 7.37 -5.65
N PHE A 100 -13.15 7.57 -5.38
CA PHE A 100 -12.39 8.72 -5.86
C PHE A 100 -11.63 8.46 -7.15
N ALA A 101 -11.38 7.20 -7.50
CA ALA A 101 -10.67 6.82 -8.71
C ALA A 101 -11.45 5.73 -9.44
N TYR A 102 -12.49 6.15 -10.15
CA TYR A 102 -13.32 5.23 -10.95
C TYR A 102 -12.63 4.91 -12.28
N PRO A 103 -12.62 3.63 -12.72
CA PRO A 103 -12.08 3.31 -14.03
C PRO A 103 -12.67 4.18 -15.13
N PRO A 104 -11.85 4.67 -16.08
CA PRO A 104 -10.48 4.24 -16.39
C PRO A 104 -9.37 4.97 -15.61
N ALA A 105 -9.68 5.89 -14.70
CA ALA A 105 -8.69 6.52 -13.82
C ALA A 105 -8.47 5.67 -12.57
N CYS A 106 -7.22 5.59 -12.07
CA CYS A 106 -6.91 4.98 -10.80
C CYS A 106 -5.74 5.66 -10.08
N LEU A 107 -5.82 5.68 -8.76
CA LEU A 107 -4.80 6.21 -7.88
C LEU A 107 -4.40 5.11 -6.89
N HIS A 108 -3.18 4.60 -7.03
CA HIS A 108 -2.61 3.59 -6.14
C HIS A 108 -1.84 4.25 -5.01
N PHE A 109 -1.84 3.61 -3.85
CA PHE A 109 -1.05 4.04 -2.69
C PHE A 109 -0.07 2.94 -2.28
N MET A 110 1.17 3.33 -2.00
CA MET A 110 2.19 2.48 -1.42
C MET A 110 2.79 3.21 -0.21
N ILE A 111 2.72 2.61 0.96
CA ILE A 111 3.28 3.16 2.18
C ILE A 111 4.44 2.26 2.62
N LEU A 112 5.63 2.81 2.67
CA LEU A 112 6.83 2.14 3.13
C LEU A 112 7.15 2.67 4.53
N CYS A 113 7.23 1.77 5.50
CA CYS A 113 7.52 2.14 6.87
C CYS A 113 8.25 1.03 7.61
N GLN A 114 9.04 1.42 8.60
CA GLN A 114 9.77 0.50 9.47
C GLN A 114 8.88 -0.09 10.57
N SER A 115 7.74 0.54 10.85
CA SER A 115 6.83 0.15 11.92
C SER A 115 5.38 0.28 11.48
N LEU A 116 4.67 -0.84 11.46
CA LEU A 116 3.27 -0.90 11.08
C LEU A 116 2.36 -0.14 12.07
N THR A 117 2.76 -0.02 13.34
CA THR A 117 2.01 0.73 14.37
C THR A 117 1.93 2.24 14.08
N LYS A 118 2.80 2.75 13.23
CA LYS A 118 2.81 4.16 12.83
C LYS A 118 1.74 4.46 11.76
N ILE A 119 1.34 3.46 10.99
CA ILE A 119 0.25 3.62 10.01
C ILE A 119 -1.09 3.65 10.77
N PRO A 120 -2.00 4.59 10.48
CA PRO A 120 -3.33 4.61 11.09
C PRO A 120 -4.06 3.26 10.89
N ARG A 121 -4.77 2.81 11.93
CA ARG A 121 -5.42 1.48 11.91
C ARG A 121 -6.38 1.31 10.74
N VAL A 122 -7.17 2.34 10.45
CA VAL A 122 -8.14 2.31 9.35
C VAL A 122 -7.45 2.12 8.00
N VAL A 123 -6.27 2.69 7.79
CA VAL A 123 -5.46 2.53 6.57
C VAL A 123 -4.96 1.08 6.47
N ARG A 124 -4.44 0.51 7.56
CA ARG A 124 -3.95 -0.87 7.58
C ARG A 124 -5.06 -1.88 7.26
N LEU A 125 -6.25 -1.70 7.88
CA LEU A 125 -7.39 -2.62 7.71
C LEU A 125 -8.02 -2.56 6.31
N ASN A 126 -7.77 -1.49 5.56
CA ASN A 126 -8.24 -1.33 4.18
C ASN A 126 -7.14 -1.47 3.13
N ALA A 127 -5.95 -1.93 3.52
CA ALA A 127 -4.89 -2.24 2.56
C ALA A 127 -5.27 -3.48 1.73
N ASP A 128 -5.03 -3.43 0.43
CA ASP A 128 -5.22 -4.59 -0.46
C ASP A 128 -4.11 -5.62 -0.26
N ASN A 129 -2.89 -5.15 -0.07
CA ASN A 129 -1.70 -5.98 0.11
C ASN A 129 -0.83 -5.42 1.23
N ILE A 130 -0.31 -6.30 2.08
CA ILE A 130 0.66 -5.98 3.12
C ILE A 130 1.91 -6.82 2.89
N PHE A 131 3.03 -6.15 2.62
CA PHE A 131 4.34 -6.80 2.49
C PHE A 131 5.12 -6.67 3.79
N MET A 132 5.59 -7.77 4.31
CA MET A 132 6.32 -7.81 5.58
C MET A 132 7.61 -8.59 5.45
N ASN A 133 8.67 -8.06 6.04
CA ASN A 133 9.90 -8.77 6.33
C ASN A 133 9.97 -9.10 7.82
N THR A 134 11.14 -9.43 8.31
CA THR A 134 11.38 -9.72 9.73
C THR A 134 10.98 -8.54 10.62
N ILE A 135 10.13 -8.80 11.60
CA ILE A 135 9.69 -7.83 12.60
C ILE A 135 10.25 -8.24 13.96
N SER A 136 11.09 -7.39 14.53
CA SER A 136 11.74 -7.63 15.82
C SER A 136 10.81 -7.41 17.01
N SER A 137 9.91 -6.43 16.93
CA SER A 137 8.98 -6.07 18.00
C SER A 137 7.91 -7.16 18.22
N SER A 138 7.82 -7.69 19.45
CA SER A 138 6.78 -8.67 19.81
C SER A 138 5.38 -8.07 19.73
N GLY A 139 5.20 -6.80 20.14
CA GLY A 139 3.91 -6.12 20.06
C GLY A 139 3.42 -5.91 18.63
N GLU A 140 4.33 -5.59 17.71
CA GLU A 140 3.96 -5.48 16.30
C GLU A 140 3.60 -6.83 15.68
N ARG A 141 4.33 -7.89 16.05
CA ARG A 141 3.97 -9.25 15.61
C ARG A 141 2.59 -9.66 16.09
N GLU A 142 2.24 -9.36 17.36
CA GLU A 142 0.90 -9.63 17.89
C GLU A 142 -0.17 -8.89 17.09
N MET A 143 0.04 -7.60 16.84
CA MET A 143 -0.90 -6.78 16.08
C MET A 143 -1.12 -7.32 14.66
N ILE A 144 -0.06 -7.74 13.96
CA ILE A 144 -0.17 -8.33 12.62
C ILE A 144 -0.97 -9.63 12.66
N MET A 145 -0.74 -10.48 13.68
CA MET A 145 -1.52 -11.69 13.85
C MET A 145 -3.00 -11.38 14.06
N ASP A 146 -3.31 -10.33 14.82
CA ASP A 146 -4.68 -9.98 15.16
C ASP A 146 -5.41 -9.21 14.04
N GLU A 147 -4.73 -8.33 13.34
CA GLU A 147 -5.36 -7.47 12.33
C GLU A 147 -5.27 -8.03 10.90
N CYS A 148 -4.21 -8.75 10.56
CA CYS A 148 -3.93 -9.14 9.19
C CYS A 148 -3.97 -10.66 8.97
N MET A 149 -3.60 -11.45 9.97
CA MET A 149 -3.47 -12.89 9.86
C MET A 149 -4.53 -13.68 10.65
N TYR A 150 -5.59 -13.04 11.13
CA TYR A 150 -6.64 -13.71 11.91
C TYR A 150 -7.33 -14.84 11.13
N ILE A 151 -7.49 -14.71 9.81
CA ILE A 151 -8.06 -15.74 8.94
C ILE A 151 -7.14 -16.96 8.91
N LEU A 152 -5.83 -16.72 8.76
CA LEU A 152 -4.83 -17.80 8.82
C LEU A 152 -4.85 -18.53 10.15
N ALA A 153 -5.04 -17.81 11.25
CA ALA A 153 -5.08 -18.40 12.57
C ALA A 153 -6.25 -19.38 12.74
N SER A 154 -7.37 -19.17 12.04
CA SER A 154 -8.49 -20.11 12.03
C SER A 154 -8.20 -21.38 11.22
N ASP A 155 -7.55 -21.22 10.06
CA ASP A 155 -7.29 -22.33 9.13
C ASP A 155 -6.15 -23.27 9.60
N ILE A 156 -5.11 -22.71 10.23
CA ILE A 156 -3.91 -23.47 10.65
C ILE A 156 -3.89 -23.80 12.15
N LYS A 157 -5.05 -23.93 12.76
CA LYS A 157 -5.22 -24.35 14.16
C LYS A 157 -4.57 -23.41 15.20
N GLY A 158 -4.69 -22.10 14.95
CA GLY A 158 -4.46 -21.11 15.97
C GLY A 158 -3.27 -20.17 15.73
N LYS A 159 -3.29 -19.09 16.49
CA LYS A 159 -2.36 -17.96 16.42
C LYS A 159 -0.88 -18.39 16.54
N ARG A 160 -0.58 -19.46 17.32
CA ARG A 160 0.79 -19.96 17.47
C ARG A 160 1.33 -20.54 16.16
N ALA A 161 0.52 -21.29 15.45
CA ALA A 161 0.89 -21.89 14.15
C ALA A 161 1.06 -20.79 13.08
N ALA A 162 0.21 -19.76 13.08
CA ALA A 162 0.36 -18.61 12.19
C ALA A 162 1.66 -17.83 12.44
N LYS A 163 2.05 -17.64 13.71
CA LYS A 163 3.33 -17.03 14.07
C LYS A 163 4.51 -17.86 13.61
N GLN A 164 4.44 -19.18 13.76
CA GLN A 164 5.51 -20.06 13.31
C GLN A 164 5.65 -20.02 11.80
N LEU A 165 4.54 -20.10 11.06
CA LEU A 165 4.56 -19.99 9.60
C LEU A 165 5.17 -18.67 9.13
N TYR A 166 4.79 -17.53 9.73
CA TYR A 166 5.39 -16.24 9.44
C TYR A 166 6.91 -16.26 9.65
N HIS A 167 7.33 -16.76 10.82
CA HIS A 167 8.75 -16.86 11.15
C HIS A 167 9.52 -17.72 10.14
N ASP A 168 8.99 -18.88 9.80
CA ASP A 168 9.63 -19.82 8.87
C ASP A 168 9.81 -19.21 7.49
N ILE A 169 8.80 -18.46 7.00
CA ILE A 169 8.86 -17.78 5.71
C ILE A 169 9.92 -16.66 5.73
N VAL A 170 9.84 -15.72 6.67
CA VAL A 170 10.73 -14.55 6.66
C VAL A 170 12.16 -14.89 7.06
N SER A 171 12.39 -16.06 7.68
CA SER A 171 13.72 -16.57 8.04
C SER A 171 14.30 -17.51 7.00
N SER A 172 13.55 -17.86 5.95
CA SER A 172 13.99 -18.85 4.96
C SER A 172 15.17 -18.39 4.12
N ALA A 173 15.27 -17.09 3.85
CA ALA A 173 16.42 -16.46 3.19
C ALA A 173 16.48 -14.96 3.50
N PRO A 174 17.62 -14.30 3.28
CA PRO A 174 17.72 -12.84 3.37
C PRO A 174 16.77 -12.17 2.38
N PHE A 175 16.13 -11.08 2.82
CA PHE A 175 15.24 -10.26 1.98
C PHE A 175 13.97 -10.93 1.47
N VAL A 176 13.55 -12.04 2.06
CA VAL A 176 12.24 -12.64 1.79
C VAL A 176 11.14 -11.79 2.41
N PHE A 177 10.10 -11.52 1.64
CA PHE A 177 8.91 -10.80 2.09
C PHE A 177 7.70 -11.74 2.06
N LEU A 178 6.92 -11.71 3.12
CA LEU A 178 5.58 -12.26 3.14
C LEU A 178 4.61 -11.21 2.61
N CYS A 179 3.82 -11.57 1.60
CA CYS A 179 2.70 -10.74 1.15
C CYS A 179 1.39 -11.35 1.63
N ILE A 180 0.56 -10.53 2.26
CA ILE A 180 -0.82 -10.85 2.62
C ILE A 180 -1.73 -10.10 1.67
N GLU A 181 -2.53 -10.82 0.87
CA GLU A 181 -3.58 -10.27 0.02
C GLU A 181 -4.87 -10.12 0.85
N CYS A 182 -5.17 -8.91 1.34
CA CYS A 182 -6.19 -8.68 2.37
C CYS A 182 -7.65 -8.77 1.86
N HIS A 183 -7.88 -8.49 0.56
CA HIS A 183 -9.24 -8.36 0.00
C HIS A 183 -9.54 -9.35 -1.13
N ARG A 184 -8.86 -10.48 -1.14
CA ARG A 184 -9.12 -11.50 -2.15
C ARG A 184 -10.49 -12.15 -1.95
N GLN A 185 -11.34 -12.10 -2.97
CA GLN A 185 -12.63 -12.79 -2.97
C GLN A 185 -12.44 -14.30 -3.21
N ASN A 186 -13.30 -15.14 -2.61
CA ASN A 186 -13.31 -16.60 -2.78
C ASN A 186 -12.07 -17.34 -2.28
N VAL A 187 -11.46 -16.83 -1.23
CA VAL A 187 -10.35 -17.53 -0.60
C VAL A 187 -10.86 -18.67 0.28
N THR A 188 -10.37 -19.85 0.02
CA THR A 188 -10.75 -21.08 0.75
C THR A 188 -9.61 -21.67 1.57
N LYS A 189 -8.36 -21.27 1.31
CA LYS A 189 -7.16 -21.80 1.97
C LYS A 189 -6.18 -20.67 2.29
N TYR A 190 -5.40 -20.81 3.38
CA TYR A 190 -4.38 -19.84 3.75
C TYR A 190 -3.35 -19.59 2.63
N ALA A 191 -2.99 -20.61 1.85
CA ALA A 191 -2.07 -20.49 0.72
C ALA A 191 -2.55 -19.50 -0.36
N ASP A 192 -3.85 -19.19 -0.41
CA ASP A 192 -4.40 -18.24 -1.37
C ASP A 192 -4.13 -16.78 -0.98
N TYR A 193 -3.85 -16.52 0.32
CA TYR A 193 -3.54 -15.17 0.82
C TYR A 193 -2.06 -14.84 0.86
N LEU A 194 -1.21 -15.89 0.88
CA LEU A 194 0.20 -15.72 1.14
C LEU A 194 1.02 -15.90 -0.13
N LYS A 195 1.91 -14.97 -0.39
CA LYS A 195 2.92 -15.08 -1.42
C LYS A 195 4.28 -14.74 -0.84
N THR A 196 5.30 -15.43 -1.30
CA THR A 196 6.68 -15.15 -0.96
C THR A 196 7.33 -14.40 -2.11
N TYR A 197 8.00 -13.29 -1.79
CA TYR A 197 8.79 -12.51 -2.74
C TYR A 197 10.25 -12.54 -2.29
N VAL A 198 11.13 -12.81 -3.22
CA VAL A 198 12.58 -12.89 -3.04
C VAL A 198 13.26 -11.78 -3.82
#